data_7071ab7ac2778fe53984161ee3c7a1ec
#
_entry.id   7071ab7ac2778fe53984161ee3c7a1ec
#
_cell.length_a   1.000
_cell.length_b   1.000
_cell.length_c   1.000
_cell.angle_alpha   90.00
_cell.angle_beta   90.00
_cell.angle_gamma   90.00
#
_symmetry.space_group_name_H-M   'P 1'
#
loop_
_entity.id
_entity.type
_entity.pdbx_description
1 polymer ?
#
loop_
_entity_poly.entity_id
_entity_poly.type
_entity_poly.pdbx_seq_one_letter_code
_entity_poly.pdbx_strand_id
1 'polypeptide(L)'
;MNESLDFSPYLERWALQPDGEPFATHSSRLLPVRHRGAAAMLKISSAEEERFGHVLLNWWDGQGAARVLAYDHQALLMERATGGRSLLEMVRRGDDDEATRILCQAIERIHAPRPGPLPELTPLERWFDSLYAAERRYGGLYVDCANAARYLLETAREQRPLHGDIHHGNVLDFG
;
A
#
# COMPACT_ATOMS: atom_id res chain seq x y z
N MET A 1 19.32 12.48 -13.28
CA MET A 1 20.33 11.66 -12.58
C MET A 1 19.57 10.89 -11.52
N ASN A 2 19.45 9.56 -11.69
CA ASN A 2 18.82 8.71 -10.69
C ASN A 2 19.78 8.70 -9.49
N GLU A 3 19.45 9.39 -8.41
CA GLU A 3 20.08 9.11 -7.13
C GLU A 3 19.81 7.64 -6.85
N SER A 4 20.87 6.86 -6.86
CA SER A 4 20.85 5.44 -6.56
C SER A 4 20.30 5.32 -5.14
N LEU A 5 19.02 4.94 -5.01
CA LEU A 5 18.42 4.63 -3.71
C LEU A 5 19.27 3.52 -3.07
N ASP A 6 20.13 3.90 -2.14
CA ASP A 6 21.11 3.03 -1.48
C ASP A 6 20.50 2.46 -0.18
N PHE A 7 20.59 1.15 0.00
CA PHE A 7 20.14 0.48 1.21
C PHE A 7 21.14 0.57 2.37
N SER A 8 22.41 0.82 2.08
CA SER A 8 23.51 0.74 3.06
C SER A 8 23.29 1.56 4.32
N PRO A 9 22.82 2.84 4.25
CA PRO A 9 22.59 3.63 5.46
C PRO A 9 21.55 3.02 6.41
N TYR A 10 20.54 2.35 5.86
CA TYR A 10 19.45 1.74 6.61
C TYR A 10 19.84 0.36 7.15
N LEU A 11 20.66 -0.40 6.41
CA LEU A 11 21.24 -1.66 6.90
C LEU A 11 22.05 -1.43 8.18
N GLU A 12 22.90 -0.40 8.20
CA GLU A 12 23.67 -0.03 9.40
C GLU A 12 22.77 0.49 10.52
N ARG A 13 21.94 1.50 10.22
CA ARG A 13 21.09 2.18 11.22
C ARG A 13 20.17 1.22 11.97
N TRP A 14 19.58 0.28 11.29
CA TRP A 14 18.60 -0.66 11.83
C TRP A 14 19.18 -2.06 12.10
N ALA A 15 20.50 -2.22 11.99
CA ALA A 15 21.21 -3.49 12.17
C ALA A 15 20.58 -4.65 11.38
N LEU A 16 20.34 -4.42 10.09
CA LEU A 16 19.69 -5.37 9.19
C LEU A 16 20.71 -6.27 8.51
N GLN A 17 20.33 -7.50 8.27
CA GLN A 17 21.10 -8.46 7.48
C GLN A 17 20.34 -8.72 6.15
N PRO A 18 20.95 -8.52 4.98
CA PRO A 18 20.35 -8.92 3.71
C PRO A 18 19.97 -10.42 3.71
N ASP A 19 18.77 -10.73 3.21
CA ASP A 19 18.19 -12.08 3.18
C ASP A 19 17.54 -12.37 1.82
N GLY A 20 18.15 -11.90 0.74
CA GLY A 20 17.72 -12.07 -0.64
C GLY A 20 18.22 -10.97 -1.55
N GLU A 21 17.90 -11.09 -2.83
CA GLU A 21 18.28 -10.10 -3.84
C GLU A 21 17.31 -8.89 -3.81
N PRO A 22 17.83 -7.67 -4.01
CA PRO A 22 16.98 -6.50 -4.14
C PRO A 22 16.19 -6.52 -5.45
N PHE A 23 14.98 -5.98 -5.40
CA PHE A 23 14.16 -5.81 -6.59
C PHE A 23 13.51 -4.42 -6.60
N ALA A 24 13.05 -4.00 -7.78
CA ALA A 24 12.40 -2.71 -7.98
C ALA A 24 10.93 -2.89 -8.35
N THR A 25 10.11 -1.96 -7.89
CA THR A 25 8.77 -1.71 -8.39
C THR A 25 8.76 -0.41 -9.20
N HIS A 26 7.60 0.06 -9.63
CA HIS A 26 7.49 1.32 -10.37
C HIS A 26 8.02 2.53 -9.57
N SER A 27 7.78 2.57 -8.26
CA SER A 27 8.03 3.73 -7.39
C SER A 27 9.04 3.48 -6.27
N SER A 28 9.48 2.22 -6.09
CA SER A 28 10.29 1.85 -4.92
C SER A 28 11.32 0.78 -5.24
N ARG A 29 12.33 0.69 -4.39
CA ARG A 29 13.24 -0.45 -4.31
C ARG A 29 13.01 -1.21 -3.01
N LEU A 30 13.03 -2.53 -3.09
CA LEU A 30 12.81 -3.42 -1.97
C LEU A 30 14.00 -4.35 -1.79
N LEU A 31 14.35 -4.62 -0.54
CA LEU A 31 15.37 -5.58 -0.15
C LEU A 31 14.81 -6.49 0.94
N PRO A 32 14.75 -7.81 0.68
CA PRO A 32 14.48 -8.78 1.74
C PRO A 32 15.63 -8.74 2.77
N VAL A 33 15.26 -8.62 4.04
CA VAL A 33 16.24 -8.54 5.14
C VAL A 33 15.80 -9.38 6.33
N ARG A 34 16.72 -9.55 7.29
CA ARG A 34 16.42 -10.00 8.65
C ARG A 34 16.61 -8.85 9.62
N HIS A 35 15.63 -8.66 10.48
CA HIS A 35 15.67 -7.74 11.60
C HIS A 35 15.50 -8.54 12.89
N ARG A 36 16.53 -8.55 13.76
CA ARG A 36 16.55 -9.32 15.01
C ARG A 36 16.18 -10.81 14.80
N GLY A 37 16.66 -11.39 13.70
CA GLY A 37 16.38 -12.79 13.33
C GLY A 37 15.05 -13.04 12.61
N ALA A 38 14.11 -12.12 12.63
CA ALA A 38 12.82 -12.23 11.94
C ALA A 38 12.91 -11.75 10.48
N ALA A 39 12.09 -12.34 9.61
CA ALA A 39 11.98 -11.91 8.21
C ALA A 39 11.34 -10.52 8.13
N ALA A 40 11.98 -9.61 7.41
CA ALA A 40 11.52 -8.26 7.19
C ALA A 40 11.75 -7.82 5.74
N MET A 41 11.10 -6.72 5.35
CA MET A 41 11.27 -6.09 4.05
C MET A 41 11.66 -4.63 4.24
N LEU A 42 12.80 -4.26 3.69
CA LEU A 42 13.24 -2.87 3.61
C LEU A 42 12.78 -2.29 2.28
N LYS A 43 11.93 -1.27 2.32
CA LYS A 43 11.43 -0.52 1.16
C LYS A 43 12.02 0.88 1.19
N ILE A 44 12.56 1.35 0.06
CA ILE A 44 13.02 2.72 -0.13
C ILE A 44 12.25 3.32 -1.30
N SER A 45 11.67 4.50 -1.11
CA SER A 45 10.95 5.23 -2.14
C SER A 45 11.41 6.69 -2.23
N SER A 46 11.51 7.19 -3.45
CA SER A 46 11.71 8.61 -3.72
C SER A 46 10.38 9.38 -3.92
N ALA A 47 9.27 8.65 -4.08
CA ALA A 47 7.96 9.26 -4.30
C ALA A 47 7.42 9.89 -3.02
N GLU A 48 7.01 11.16 -3.10
CA GLU A 48 6.49 11.90 -1.95
C GLU A 48 5.19 11.27 -1.41
N GLU A 49 4.35 10.73 -2.29
CA GLU A 49 3.11 10.04 -1.95
C GLU A 49 3.34 8.78 -1.09
N GLU A 50 4.45 8.06 -1.32
CA GLU A 50 4.79 6.88 -0.54
C GLU A 50 5.37 7.20 0.85
N ARG A 51 5.82 8.42 1.08
CA ARG A 51 6.36 8.87 2.37
C ARG A 51 5.31 8.81 3.49
N PHE A 52 4.04 8.90 3.15
CA PHE A 52 2.93 8.80 4.11
C PHE A 52 2.38 7.38 4.28
N GLY A 53 2.83 6.43 3.48
CA GLY A 53 2.36 5.04 3.56
C GLY A 53 2.54 4.41 4.95
N HIS A 54 3.61 4.78 5.68
CA HIS A 54 3.84 4.32 7.05
C HIS A 54 2.76 4.78 8.04
N VAL A 55 2.13 5.95 7.82
CA VAL A 55 1.09 6.48 8.71
C VAL A 55 -0.10 5.53 8.76
N LEU A 56 -0.56 5.10 7.60
CA LEU A 56 -1.70 4.18 7.49
C LEU A 56 -1.33 2.76 7.95
N LEU A 57 -0.15 2.27 7.59
CA LEU A 57 0.34 0.97 8.05
C LEU A 57 0.50 0.92 9.59
N ASN A 58 1.00 1.99 10.21
CA ASN A 58 1.07 2.11 11.67
C ASN A 58 -0.32 2.11 12.31
N TRP A 59 -1.29 2.78 11.69
CA TRP A 59 -2.66 2.80 12.20
C TRP A 59 -3.35 1.43 12.09
N TRP A 60 -3.04 0.66 11.05
CA TRP A 60 -3.49 -0.73 10.92
C TRP A 60 -2.79 -1.69 11.88
N ASP A 61 -1.56 -1.40 12.30
CA ASP A 61 -0.75 -2.14 13.29
C ASP A 61 -0.78 -3.67 13.09
N GLY A 62 -0.54 -4.14 11.90
CA GLY A 62 -0.53 -5.57 11.58
C GLY A 62 -1.92 -6.22 11.45
N GLN A 63 -3.01 -5.45 11.60
CA GLN A 63 -4.38 -5.97 11.50
C GLN A 63 -4.87 -5.88 10.05
N GLY A 64 -4.50 -6.85 9.24
CA GLY A 64 -4.83 -6.91 7.81
C GLY A 64 -3.81 -6.21 6.91
N ALA A 65 -2.74 -5.67 7.46
CA ALA A 65 -1.63 -5.09 6.74
C ALA A 65 -0.29 -5.46 7.41
N ALA A 66 0.82 -5.35 6.69
CA ALA A 66 2.14 -5.59 7.26
C ALA A 66 2.44 -4.64 8.41
N ARG A 67 3.00 -5.16 9.51
CA ARG A 67 3.41 -4.33 10.64
C ARG A 67 4.65 -3.52 10.28
N VAL A 68 4.65 -2.24 10.62
CA VAL A 68 5.83 -1.38 10.53
C VAL A 68 6.76 -1.67 11.70
N LEU A 69 8.03 -1.92 11.40
CA LEU A 69 9.08 -2.21 12.38
C LEU A 69 9.95 -0.98 12.64
N ALA A 70 10.20 -0.18 11.60
CA ALA A 70 10.88 1.11 11.67
C ALA A 70 10.57 1.93 10.41
N TYR A 71 10.71 3.24 10.49
CA TYR A 71 10.60 4.13 9.34
C TYR A 71 11.49 5.37 9.46
N ASP A 72 11.82 5.94 8.33
CA ASP A 72 12.52 7.20 8.15
C ASP A 72 11.93 7.88 6.90
N HIS A 73 12.36 9.11 6.59
CA HIS A 73 11.82 9.95 5.51
C HIS A 73 11.67 9.25 4.14
N GLN A 74 12.55 8.31 3.82
CA GLN A 74 12.56 7.62 2.52
C GLN A 74 12.50 6.10 2.65
N ALA A 75 12.58 5.56 3.86
CA ALA A 75 12.69 4.14 4.09
C ALA A 75 11.65 3.63 5.07
N LEU A 76 11.11 2.46 4.77
CA LEU A 76 10.15 1.72 5.58
C LEU A 76 10.67 0.30 5.79
N LEU A 77 10.82 -0.08 7.04
CA LEU A 77 11.05 -1.46 7.43
C LEU A 77 9.74 -2.06 7.91
N MET A 78 9.32 -3.16 7.34
CA MET A 78 8.05 -3.81 7.65
C MET A 78 8.19 -5.33 7.70
N GLU A 79 7.22 -6.02 8.30
CA GLU A 79 7.12 -7.46 8.23
C GLU A 79 7.14 -7.95 6.79
N ARG A 80 7.79 -9.08 6.54
CA ARG A 80 7.82 -9.74 5.24
C ARG A 80 6.89 -10.94 5.22
N ALA A 81 6.02 -11.00 4.23
CA ALA A 81 5.24 -12.17 3.92
C ALA A 81 6.15 -13.35 3.56
N THR A 82 5.98 -14.49 4.22
CA THR A 82 6.79 -15.70 4.04
C THR A 82 5.95 -16.92 3.65
N GLY A 83 4.64 -16.78 3.57
CA GLY A 83 3.74 -17.82 3.09
C GLY A 83 3.87 -18.06 1.59
N GLY A 84 3.41 -19.20 1.15
CA GLY A 84 3.55 -19.66 -0.24
C GLY A 84 2.35 -19.41 -1.14
N ARG A 85 1.25 -18.85 -0.59
CA ARG A 85 0.03 -18.63 -1.36
C ARG A 85 0.11 -17.32 -2.15
N SER A 86 -0.13 -17.41 -3.45
CA SER A 86 -0.21 -16.24 -4.34
C SER A 86 -1.60 -16.17 -4.96
N LEU A 87 -2.31 -15.06 -4.73
CA LEU A 87 -3.63 -14.85 -5.33
C LEU A 87 -3.53 -14.72 -6.85
N LEU A 88 -2.44 -14.16 -7.37
CA LEU A 88 -2.18 -14.10 -8.82
C LEU A 88 -2.07 -15.50 -9.43
N GLU A 89 -1.36 -16.43 -8.76
CA GLU A 89 -1.25 -17.80 -9.23
C GLU A 89 -2.58 -18.56 -9.12
N MET A 90 -3.39 -18.27 -8.11
CA MET A 90 -4.74 -18.83 -7.99
C MET A 90 -5.61 -18.41 -9.18
N VAL A 91 -5.64 -17.13 -9.54
CA VAL A 91 -6.37 -16.63 -10.72
C VAL A 91 -5.88 -17.32 -12.01
N ARG A 92 -4.56 -17.43 -12.21
CA ARG A 92 -3.99 -18.09 -13.40
C ARG A 92 -4.36 -19.58 -13.52
N ARG A 93 -4.65 -20.22 -12.39
CA ARG A 93 -5.09 -21.63 -12.35
C ARG A 93 -6.60 -21.80 -12.48
N GLY A 94 -7.36 -20.72 -12.54
CA GLY A 94 -8.82 -20.73 -12.62
C GLY A 94 -9.53 -20.64 -11.27
N ASP A 95 -8.82 -20.42 -10.17
CA ASP A 95 -9.38 -20.29 -8.81
C ASP A 95 -9.72 -18.82 -8.47
N ASP A 96 -10.25 -18.06 -9.45
CA ASP A 96 -10.49 -16.62 -9.33
C ASP A 96 -11.52 -16.27 -8.24
N ASP A 97 -12.59 -17.06 -8.12
CA ASP A 97 -13.61 -16.86 -7.08
C ASP A 97 -13.03 -16.96 -5.66
N GLU A 98 -12.15 -17.91 -5.43
CA GLU A 98 -11.50 -18.07 -4.13
C GLU A 98 -10.46 -16.99 -3.87
N ALA A 99 -9.66 -16.62 -4.89
CA ALA A 99 -8.72 -15.51 -4.80
C ALA A 99 -9.42 -14.19 -4.47
N THR A 100 -10.55 -13.92 -5.13
CA THR A 100 -11.39 -12.75 -4.88
C THR A 100 -11.99 -12.78 -3.47
N ARG A 101 -12.44 -13.94 -2.98
CA ARG A 101 -12.95 -14.06 -1.61
C ARG A 101 -11.89 -13.73 -0.57
N ILE A 102 -10.65 -14.21 -0.74
CA ILE A 102 -9.52 -13.88 0.13
C ILE A 102 -9.20 -12.38 0.08
N LEU A 103 -9.22 -11.77 -1.10
CA LEU A 103 -9.03 -10.34 -1.27
C LEU A 103 -10.11 -9.54 -0.52
N CYS A 104 -11.39 -9.92 -0.65
CA CYS A 104 -12.49 -9.29 0.10
C CYS A 104 -12.30 -9.42 1.62
N GLN A 105 -11.86 -10.58 2.12
CA GLN A 105 -11.55 -10.77 3.54
C GLN A 105 -10.38 -9.88 4.01
N ALA A 106 -9.37 -9.64 3.18
CA ALA A 106 -8.30 -8.70 3.50
C ALA A 106 -8.86 -7.26 3.60
N ILE A 107 -9.74 -6.86 2.66
CA ILE A 107 -10.43 -5.56 2.69
C ILE A 107 -11.26 -5.41 3.98
N GLU A 108 -12.02 -6.42 4.37
CA GLU A 108 -12.80 -6.39 5.61
C GLU A 108 -11.91 -6.17 6.83
N ARG A 109 -10.75 -6.80 6.89
CA ARG A 109 -9.79 -6.64 7.99
C ARG A 109 -9.23 -5.22 8.07
N ILE A 110 -8.80 -4.63 6.95
CA ILE A 110 -8.27 -3.26 6.95
C ILE A 110 -9.37 -2.21 7.20
N HIS A 111 -10.63 -2.51 6.88
CA HIS A 111 -11.78 -1.65 7.13
C HIS A 111 -12.45 -1.89 8.49
N ALA A 112 -12.02 -2.87 9.27
CA ALA A 112 -12.58 -3.14 10.59
C ALA A 112 -12.45 -1.90 11.49
N PRO A 113 -13.46 -1.60 12.33
CA PRO A 113 -13.38 -0.49 13.29
C PRO A 113 -12.17 -0.66 14.23
N ARG A 114 -11.47 0.45 14.49
CA ARG A 114 -10.32 0.50 15.39
C ARG A 114 -10.49 1.57 16.45
N PRO A 115 -9.95 1.37 17.65
CA PRO A 115 -9.92 2.41 18.66
C PRO A 115 -9.00 3.56 18.21
N GLY A 116 -9.39 4.79 18.57
CA GLY A 116 -8.60 6.00 18.29
C GLY A 116 -9.08 6.76 17.05
N PRO A 117 -8.56 7.96 16.86
CA PRO A 117 -8.89 8.80 15.72
C PRO A 117 -8.31 8.23 14.43
N LEU A 118 -8.97 8.55 13.32
CA LEU A 118 -8.40 8.30 11.99
C LEU A 118 -7.10 9.10 11.83
N PRO A 119 -6.08 8.53 11.17
CA PRO A 119 -4.87 9.27 10.84
C PRO A 119 -5.18 10.38 9.83
N GLU A 120 -4.34 11.39 9.81
CA GLU A 120 -4.41 12.44 8.80
C GLU A 120 -3.99 11.86 7.44
N LEU A 121 -4.92 11.71 6.54
CA LEU A 121 -4.74 11.17 5.19
C LEU A 121 -5.20 12.19 4.15
N THR A 122 -4.73 12.02 2.92
CA THR A 122 -5.20 12.83 1.80
C THR A 122 -6.68 12.51 1.52
N PRO A 123 -7.60 13.50 1.59
CA PRO A 123 -8.99 13.28 1.27
C PRO A 123 -9.20 12.84 -0.18
N LEU A 124 -10.21 12.01 -0.43
CA LEU A 124 -10.53 11.53 -1.78
C LEU A 124 -10.81 12.67 -2.76
N GLU A 125 -11.37 13.77 -2.29
CA GLU A 125 -11.62 14.97 -3.11
C GLU A 125 -10.34 15.44 -3.81
N ARG A 126 -9.19 15.42 -3.11
CA ARG A 126 -7.89 15.79 -3.69
C ARG A 126 -7.37 14.77 -4.70
N TRP A 127 -7.69 13.50 -4.53
CA TRP A 127 -7.35 12.47 -5.52
C TRP A 127 -8.05 12.67 -6.85
N PHE A 128 -9.22 13.33 -6.86
CA PHE A 128 -9.96 13.65 -8.06
C PHE A 128 -9.61 15.02 -8.70
N ASP A 129 -8.66 15.78 -8.15
CA ASP A 129 -8.25 17.08 -8.71
C ASP A 129 -7.85 17.01 -10.19
N SER A 130 -7.13 15.96 -10.59
CA SER A 130 -6.75 15.72 -11.98
C SER A 130 -7.95 15.43 -12.88
N LEU A 131 -8.95 14.72 -12.37
CA LEU A 131 -10.21 14.45 -13.09
C LEU A 131 -11.00 15.74 -13.29
N TYR A 132 -11.12 16.57 -12.26
CA TYR A 132 -11.81 17.88 -12.35
C TYR A 132 -11.06 18.85 -13.26
N ALA A 133 -9.74 18.78 -13.31
CA ALA A 133 -8.95 19.54 -14.28
C ALA A 133 -9.20 19.05 -15.73
N ALA A 134 -9.29 17.72 -15.94
CA ALA A 134 -9.58 17.13 -17.24
C ALA A 134 -11.02 17.46 -17.71
N GLU A 135 -12.00 17.45 -16.80
CA GLU A 135 -13.38 17.88 -17.07
C GLU A 135 -13.40 19.28 -17.65
N ARG A 136 -12.72 20.24 -16.98
CA ARG A 136 -12.67 21.65 -17.45
C ARG A 136 -11.97 21.80 -18.78
N ARG A 137 -10.96 20.99 -19.06
CA ARG A 137 -10.10 21.10 -20.24
C ARG A 137 -10.67 20.40 -21.47
N TYR A 138 -11.28 19.23 -21.29
CA TYR A 138 -11.63 18.33 -22.39
C TYR A 138 -13.15 18.11 -22.53
N GLY A 139 -13.95 18.30 -21.49
CA GLY A 139 -15.38 18.01 -21.51
C GLY A 139 -15.69 16.54 -21.78
N GLY A 140 -16.84 16.27 -22.43
CA GLY A 140 -17.21 14.91 -22.86
C GLY A 140 -17.26 13.90 -21.72
N LEU A 141 -16.64 12.73 -21.90
CA LEU A 141 -16.62 11.65 -20.90
C LEU A 141 -16.10 12.13 -19.51
N TYR A 142 -15.19 13.08 -19.47
CA TYR A 142 -14.67 13.58 -18.19
C TYR A 142 -15.74 14.31 -17.35
N VAL A 143 -16.76 14.89 -17.99
CA VAL A 143 -17.91 15.48 -17.28
C VAL A 143 -18.71 14.38 -16.58
N ASP A 144 -18.99 13.28 -17.25
CA ASP A 144 -19.75 12.16 -16.68
C ASP A 144 -18.96 11.51 -15.53
N CYS A 145 -17.67 11.31 -15.71
CA CYS A 145 -16.78 10.77 -14.65
C CYS A 145 -16.71 11.72 -13.45
N ALA A 146 -16.59 13.03 -13.67
CA ALA A 146 -16.54 14.03 -12.59
C ALA A 146 -17.86 14.10 -11.83
N ASN A 147 -19.00 14.02 -12.53
CA ASN A 147 -20.32 13.96 -11.91
C ASN A 147 -20.50 12.69 -11.08
N ALA A 148 -20.05 11.54 -11.57
CA ALA A 148 -20.07 10.29 -10.83
C ALA A 148 -19.19 10.39 -9.57
N ALA A 149 -17.99 10.97 -9.65
CA ALA A 149 -17.12 11.18 -8.51
C ALA A 149 -17.79 12.07 -7.44
N ARG A 150 -18.34 13.22 -7.83
CA ARG A 150 -19.10 14.11 -6.91
C ARG A 150 -20.25 13.37 -6.23
N TYR A 151 -21.06 12.67 -7.00
CA TYR A 151 -22.18 11.91 -6.46
C TYR A 151 -21.74 10.86 -5.44
N LEU A 152 -20.68 10.10 -5.72
CA LEU A 152 -20.16 9.09 -4.81
C LEU A 152 -19.59 9.70 -3.53
N LEU A 153 -18.89 10.83 -3.62
CA LEU A 153 -18.36 11.55 -2.46
C LEU A 153 -19.49 12.14 -1.58
N GLU A 154 -20.51 12.75 -2.20
CA GLU A 154 -21.65 13.33 -1.49
C GLU A 154 -22.56 12.28 -0.82
N THR A 155 -22.63 11.09 -1.41
CA THR A 155 -23.49 9.99 -0.90
C THR A 155 -22.75 9.01 0.00
N ALA A 156 -21.46 9.18 0.21
CA ALA A 156 -20.67 8.35 1.10
C ALA A 156 -21.21 8.43 2.55
N ARG A 157 -21.55 7.27 3.14
CA ARG A 157 -22.16 7.21 4.48
C ARG A 157 -21.15 7.00 5.58
N GLU A 158 -20.01 6.41 5.26
CA GLU A 158 -18.97 6.07 6.22
C GLU A 158 -17.62 6.53 5.67
N GLN A 159 -16.85 7.18 6.54
CA GLN A 159 -15.45 7.51 6.22
C GLN A 159 -14.55 6.42 6.76
N ARG A 160 -13.77 5.81 5.87
CA ARG A 160 -12.78 4.77 6.20
C ARG A 160 -11.49 5.06 5.45
N PRO A 161 -10.32 4.75 6.03
CA PRO A 161 -9.07 4.76 5.29
C PRO A 161 -9.13 3.72 4.17
N LEU A 162 -8.75 4.15 2.98
CA LEU A 162 -8.68 3.27 1.82
C LEU A 162 -7.22 2.94 1.53
N HIS A 163 -6.96 1.70 1.10
CA HIS A 163 -5.64 1.29 0.62
C HIS A 163 -5.28 2.02 -0.69
N GLY A 164 -6.26 2.30 -1.52
CA GLY A 164 -6.10 3.03 -2.79
C GLY A 164 -5.65 2.17 -3.97
N ASP A 165 -4.97 1.04 -3.72
CA ASP A 165 -4.41 0.17 -4.76
C ASP A 165 -4.49 -1.31 -4.34
N ILE A 166 -5.67 -1.78 -3.91
CA ILE A 166 -5.81 -3.17 -3.49
C ILE A 166 -6.11 -4.07 -4.69
N HIS A 167 -5.25 -5.04 -4.90
CA HIS A 167 -5.39 -6.04 -5.95
C HIS A 167 -4.68 -7.34 -5.56
N HIS A 168 -4.82 -8.41 -6.34
CA HIS A 168 -4.26 -9.73 -6.03
C HIS A 168 -2.74 -9.76 -5.83
N GLY A 169 -2.00 -8.82 -6.38
CA GLY A 169 -0.55 -8.70 -6.19
C GLY A 169 -0.14 -8.00 -4.90
N ASN A 170 -1.07 -7.27 -4.24
CA ASN A 170 -0.82 -6.51 -3.01
C ASN A 170 -1.35 -7.23 -1.76
N VAL A 171 -2.03 -8.34 -1.92
CA VAL A 171 -2.48 -9.20 -0.81
C VAL A 171 -1.55 -10.41 -0.72
N LEU A 172 -0.74 -10.42 0.33
CA LEU A 172 0.35 -11.37 0.51
C LEU A 172 0.04 -12.34 1.66
N ASP A 173 0.60 -13.54 1.56
CA ASP A 173 0.46 -14.59 2.56
C ASP A 173 1.57 -14.46 3.62
N PHE A 174 1.19 -14.23 4.86
CA PHE A 174 2.12 -14.12 5.99
C PHE A 174 2.36 -15.44 6.73
N GLY A 175 1.70 -16.53 6.32
CA GLY A 175 1.77 -17.85 6.93
C GLY A 175 0.58 -18.21 7.79
#